data_504dec8ea7f692d85db382e18c8e5c3e
#
_entry.id   504dec8ea7f692d85db382e18c8e5c3e
#
_cell.length_a   1.000
_cell.length_b   1.000
_cell.length_c   1.000
_cell.angle_alpha   90.00
_cell.angle_beta   90.00
_cell.angle_gamma   90.00
#
_symmetry.space_group_name_H-M   'P 1'
#
loop_
_entity.id
_entity.type
_entity.pdbx_description
1 polymer ?
#
loop_
_entity_poly.entity_id
_entity_poly.type
_entity_poly.pdbx_seq_one_letter_code
_entity_poly.pdbx_strand_id
1 'polypeptide(L)'
;PVAQRLIELAGVPLAAPSANLSGHPSPTTFEHCVNDLDGKVEAILDGGPCSVGVESTVITLAAEVPTLLRPGYVTLEELREALGEVELSRAVLEKLGEGETAASPGMKYKHYAPKAKVTLVKGSRERYTDFVNSHAGDGVFALCFDEDAPALKVETVCYGSCDSGEEQAR
;
A
#
# COMPACT_ATOMS: atom_id res chain seq x y z
N PRO A 1 -4.60 -7.60 17.64
CA PRO A 1 -4.60 -8.37 18.90
C PRO A 1 -3.20 -8.83 19.31
N VAL A 2 -2.38 -9.44 18.41
CA VAL A 2 -1.04 -9.97 18.79
C VAL A 2 -0.09 -8.83 19.17
N ALA A 3 0.06 -7.80 18.32
CA ALA A 3 0.93 -6.66 18.62
C ALA A 3 0.47 -5.90 19.87
N GLN A 4 -0.82 -5.68 20.04
CA GLN A 4 -1.37 -5.03 21.24
C GLN A 4 -1.00 -5.83 22.51
N ARG A 5 -1.18 -7.14 22.46
CA ARG A 5 -0.85 -8.01 23.61
C ARG A 5 0.64 -8.01 23.92
N LEU A 6 1.48 -7.94 22.89
CA LEU A 6 2.94 -7.83 23.06
C LEU A 6 3.31 -6.52 23.76
N ILE A 7 2.72 -5.39 23.33
CA ILE A 7 2.96 -4.05 23.94
C ILE A 7 2.51 -4.06 25.42
N GLU A 8 1.33 -4.61 25.71
CA GLU A 8 0.82 -4.73 27.08
C GLU A 8 1.76 -5.55 27.97
N LEU A 9 2.24 -6.69 27.47
CA LEU A 9 3.16 -7.56 28.22
C LEU A 9 4.55 -6.96 28.40
N ALA A 10 5.03 -6.21 27.42
CA ALA A 10 6.32 -5.52 27.50
C ALA A 10 6.31 -4.40 28.54
N GLY A 11 5.16 -3.77 28.81
CA GLY A 11 5.00 -2.69 29.79
C GLY A 11 5.78 -1.42 29.45
N VAL A 12 6.26 -1.29 28.21
CA VAL A 12 7.02 -0.14 27.69
C VAL A 12 6.55 0.23 26.28
N PRO A 13 6.70 1.48 25.86
CA PRO A 13 6.45 1.87 24.47
C PRO A 13 7.39 1.10 23.51
N LEU A 14 6.85 0.64 22.40
CA LEU A 14 7.61 -0.04 21.34
C LEU A 14 7.61 0.83 20.08
N ALA A 15 8.81 1.05 19.54
CA ALA A 15 8.98 1.65 18.21
C ALA A 15 9.21 0.53 17.20
N ALA A 16 8.40 0.49 16.15
CA ALA A 16 8.48 -0.55 15.14
C ALA A 16 8.28 0.04 13.74
N PRO A 17 9.15 -0.27 12.76
CA PRO A 17 8.91 -0.02 11.36
C PRO A 17 7.99 -1.09 10.75
N SER A 18 7.67 -0.98 9.46
CA SER A 18 7.06 -2.07 8.70
C SER A 18 8.01 -3.27 8.59
N ALA A 19 7.44 -4.49 8.61
CA ALA A 19 8.19 -5.75 8.65
C ALA A 19 8.64 -6.22 7.25
N ASN A 20 9.36 -5.36 6.52
CA ASN A 20 9.88 -5.62 5.17
C ASN A 20 11.31 -5.13 5.01
N LEU A 21 11.98 -5.58 3.94
CA LEU A 21 13.24 -4.99 3.50
C LEU A 21 13.02 -3.58 2.96
N SER A 22 13.98 -2.70 3.17
CA SER A 22 13.90 -1.32 2.66
C SER A 22 13.69 -1.28 1.16
N GLY A 23 12.68 -0.53 0.72
CA GLY A 23 12.27 -0.42 -0.68
C GLY A 23 11.22 -1.43 -1.13
N HIS A 24 10.92 -2.45 -0.32
CA HIS A 24 9.81 -3.36 -0.57
C HIS A 24 8.49 -2.79 -0.02
N PRO A 25 7.32 -3.22 -0.56
CA PRO A 25 6.03 -2.87 0.02
C PRO A 25 5.87 -3.40 1.44
N SER A 26 5.06 -2.74 2.25
CA SER A 26 4.69 -3.26 3.57
C SER A 26 3.96 -4.60 3.44
N PRO A 27 4.32 -5.60 4.27
CA PRO A 27 3.73 -6.92 4.18
C PRO A 27 2.27 -6.90 4.65
N THR A 28 1.44 -7.69 4.00
CA THR A 28 0.02 -7.87 4.36
C THR A 28 -0.29 -9.29 4.82
N THR A 29 0.66 -10.21 4.65
CA THR A 29 0.56 -11.60 5.14
C THR A 29 1.84 -12.03 5.85
N PHE A 30 1.75 -13.14 6.58
CA PHE A 30 2.89 -13.76 7.25
C PHE A 30 3.99 -14.17 6.26
N GLU A 31 3.60 -14.73 5.12
CA GLU A 31 4.53 -15.19 4.07
C GLU A 31 5.35 -14.02 3.50
N HIS A 32 4.75 -12.84 3.36
CA HIS A 32 5.48 -11.64 2.95
C HIS A 32 6.58 -11.28 3.95
N CYS A 33 6.29 -11.36 5.25
CA CYS A 33 7.29 -11.12 6.29
C CYS A 33 8.40 -12.18 6.26
N VAL A 34 8.05 -13.45 6.11
CA VAL A 34 9.02 -14.54 5.99
C VAL A 34 9.93 -14.33 4.79
N ASN A 35 9.37 -14.01 3.61
CA ASN A 35 10.14 -13.78 2.39
C ASN A 35 11.20 -12.69 2.55
N ASP A 36 10.90 -11.65 3.31
CA ASP A 36 11.80 -10.52 3.50
C ASP A 36 12.76 -10.70 4.68
N LEU A 37 12.32 -11.34 5.77
CA LEU A 37 13.00 -11.29 7.07
C LEU A 37 13.51 -12.64 7.57
N ASP A 38 13.23 -13.77 6.89
CA ASP A 38 13.76 -15.07 7.32
C ASP A 38 15.29 -15.06 7.44
N GLY A 39 15.79 -15.59 8.52
CA GLY A 39 17.21 -15.58 8.86
C GLY A 39 17.81 -14.21 9.22
N LYS A 40 17.00 -13.14 9.29
CA LYS A 40 17.44 -11.79 9.65
C LYS A 40 16.88 -11.31 10.99
N VAL A 41 15.87 -11.98 11.52
CA VAL A 41 15.25 -11.72 12.83
C VAL A 41 15.13 -13.01 13.60
N GLU A 42 15.05 -12.92 14.93
CA GLU A 42 14.99 -14.08 15.81
C GLU A 42 13.64 -14.80 15.80
N ALA A 43 12.56 -14.04 15.52
CA ALA A 43 11.22 -14.61 15.47
C ALA A 43 10.29 -13.76 14.60
N ILE A 44 9.35 -14.43 13.94
CA ILE A 44 8.22 -13.80 13.23
C ILE A 44 6.95 -14.40 13.81
N LEU A 45 6.07 -13.56 14.36
CA LEU A 45 4.79 -13.98 14.92
C LEU A 45 3.68 -13.82 13.88
N ASP A 46 3.03 -14.91 13.54
CA ASP A 46 1.86 -14.88 12.66
C ASP A 46 0.64 -14.36 13.41
N GLY A 47 0.19 -13.17 13.04
CA GLY A 47 -1.03 -12.54 13.55
C GLY A 47 -2.23 -12.68 12.61
N GLY A 48 -2.09 -13.43 11.53
CA GLY A 48 -3.05 -13.51 10.43
C GLY A 48 -2.85 -12.40 9.38
N PRO A 49 -3.61 -12.45 8.28
CA PRO A 49 -3.53 -11.46 7.22
C PRO A 49 -4.05 -10.09 7.69
N CYS A 50 -3.51 -9.03 7.10
CA CYS A 50 -4.01 -7.68 7.33
C CYS A 50 -5.42 -7.53 6.74
N SER A 51 -6.30 -6.87 7.48
CA SER A 51 -7.62 -6.48 6.99
C SER A 51 -7.58 -5.27 6.04
N VAL A 52 -6.46 -4.53 6.05
CA VAL A 52 -6.22 -3.33 5.25
C VAL A 52 -4.91 -3.51 4.49
N GLY A 53 -4.96 -3.44 3.17
CA GLY A 53 -3.83 -3.66 2.27
C GLY A 53 -3.09 -2.39 1.83
N VAL A 54 -3.44 -1.23 2.40
CA VAL A 54 -2.78 0.05 2.10
C VAL A 54 -1.90 0.48 3.27
N GLU A 55 -0.93 1.35 2.97
CA GLU A 55 -0.07 1.95 3.99
C GLU A 55 -0.86 2.71 5.05
N SER A 56 -0.34 2.73 6.27
CA SER A 56 -0.99 3.45 7.38
C SER A 56 -1.00 4.96 7.15
N THR A 57 -2.11 5.58 7.56
CA THR A 57 -2.23 7.03 7.67
C THR A 57 -1.22 7.55 8.71
N VAL A 58 -0.46 8.58 8.35
CA VAL A 58 0.53 9.20 9.25
C VAL A 58 0.18 10.66 9.46
N ILE A 59 0.02 11.05 10.72
CA ILE A 59 -0.21 12.44 11.13
C ILE A 59 0.89 12.91 12.09
N THR A 60 1.12 14.21 12.15
CA THR A 60 1.90 14.83 13.23
C THR A 60 0.99 15.63 14.14
N LEU A 61 1.20 15.52 15.45
CA LEU A 61 0.58 16.33 16.48
C LEU A 61 1.56 17.34 17.07
N ALA A 62 2.77 17.43 16.52
CA ALA A 62 3.81 18.34 16.98
C ALA A 62 3.71 19.75 16.36
N ALA A 63 2.76 19.99 15.46
CA ALA A 63 2.42 21.30 14.89
C ALA A 63 1.27 21.94 15.68
N GLU A 64 1.01 23.25 15.47
CA GLU A 64 -0.13 23.94 16.09
C GLU A 64 -1.46 23.28 15.68
N VAL A 65 -1.58 22.90 14.41
CA VAL A 65 -2.71 22.15 13.88
C VAL A 65 -2.24 20.75 13.47
N PRO A 66 -2.95 19.68 13.90
CA PRO A 66 -2.65 18.33 13.41
C PRO A 66 -2.52 18.29 11.90
N THR A 67 -1.45 17.69 11.39
CA THR A 67 -1.17 17.74 9.95
C THR A 67 -1.02 16.33 9.39
N LEU A 68 -1.78 16.02 8.35
CA LEU A 68 -1.68 14.75 7.61
C LEU A 68 -0.39 14.73 6.78
N LEU A 69 0.51 13.79 7.09
CA LEU A 69 1.80 13.62 6.43
C LEU A 69 1.76 12.57 5.31
N ARG A 70 0.93 11.54 5.47
CA ARG A 70 0.74 10.48 4.48
C ARG A 70 -0.70 9.96 4.56
N PRO A 71 -1.45 9.95 3.45
CA PRO A 71 -2.77 9.34 3.41
C PRO A 71 -2.67 7.82 3.53
N GLY A 72 -3.70 7.19 4.08
CA GLY A 72 -3.84 5.76 4.26
C GLY A 72 -5.31 5.37 4.45
N TYR A 73 -5.56 4.27 5.15
CA TYR A 73 -6.92 3.77 5.36
C TYR A 73 -7.81 4.73 6.15
N VAL A 74 -7.27 5.35 7.21
CA VAL A 74 -8.00 6.39 7.94
C VAL A 74 -8.00 7.65 7.09
N THR A 75 -9.19 8.12 6.72
CA THR A 75 -9.38 9.24 5.82
C THR A 75 -9.19 10.60 6.51
N LEU A 76 -9.02 11.65 5.71
CA LEU A 76 -8.94 13.02 6.24
C LEU A 76 -10.24 13.45 6.94
N GLU A 77 -11.37 12.98 6.43
CA GLU A 77 -12.70 13.24 7.00
C GLU A 77 -12.82 12.63 8.39
N GLU A 78 -12.45 11.37 8.56
CA GLU A 78 -12.44 10.69 9.87
C GLU A 78 -11.47 11.36 10.85
N LEU A 79 -10.30 11.80 10.36
CA LEU A 79 -9.36 12.54 11.18
C LEU A 79 -9.95 13.89 11.65
N ARG A 80 -10.65 14.60 10.77
CA ARG A 80 -11.32 15.87 11.13
C ARG A 80 -12.48 15.67 12.08
N GLU A 81 -13.21 14.59 11.95
CA GLU A 81 -14.28 14.23 12.90
C GLU A 81 -13.71 13.99 14.31
N ALA A 82 -12.57 13.30 14.40
CA ALA A 82 -11.95 12.93 15.67
C ALA A 82 -11.14 14.08 16.33
N LEU A 83 -10.47 14.91 15.54
CA LEU A 83 -9.48 15.90 16.01
C LEU A 83 -9.91 17.36 15.78
N GLY A 84 -10.96 17.59 15.01
CA GLY A 84 -11.38 18.91 14.57
C GLY A 84 -10.64 19.36 13.32
N GLU A 85 -9.86 20.43 13.39
CA GLU A 85 -9.09 20.92 12.26
C GLU A 85 -7.87 20.00 11.98
N VAL A 86 -7.70 19.61 10.71
CA VAL A 86 -6.52 18.86 10.24
C VAL A 86 -6.07 19.42 8.91
N GLU A 87 -4.81 19.83 8.84
CA GLU A 87 -4.16 20.32 7.64
C GLU A 87 -3.55 19.19 6.81
N LEU A 88 -3.31 19.47 5.53
CA LEU A 88 -2.56 18.60 4.63
C LEU A 88 -1.11 19.10 4.52
N SER A 89 -0.15 18.22 4.71
CA SER A 89 1.24 18.53 4.40
C SER A 89 1.40 18.85 2.91
N ARG A 90 2.26 19.83 2.60
CA ARG A 90 2.63 20.14 1.20
C ARG A 90 3.10 18.90 0.43
N ALA A 91 3.80 18.00 1.10
CA ALA A 91 4.29 16.76 0.53
C ALA A 91 3.17 15.77 0.11
N VAL A 92 1.95 15.92 0.62
CA VAL A 92 0.76 15.16 0.18
C VAL A 92 0.20 15.75 -1.11
N LEU A 93 0.30 17.07 -1.28
CA LEU A 93 -0.29 17.81 -2.42
C LEU A 93 0.68 17.93 -3.61
N GLU A 94 1.98 17.97 -3.34
CA GLU A 94 3.02 18.24 -4.33
C GLU A 94 4.16 17.23 -4.22
N LYS A 95 4.83 16.94 -5.34
CA LYS A 95 6.09 16.17 -5.27
C LYS A 95 7.16 17.00 -4.56
N LEU A 96 7.81 16.40 -3.57
CA LEU A 96 8.94 17.02 -2.89
C LEU A 96 10.08 17.31 -3.91
N GLY A 97 10.62 18.52 -3.82
CA GLY A 97 11.77 18.93 -4.62
C GLY A 97 13.09 18.25 -4.19
N GLU A 98 14.11 18.34 -5.04
CA GLU A 98 15.47 17.89 -4.69
C GLU A 98 15.98 18.70 -3.48
N GLY A 99 16.36 18.00 -2.40
CA GLY A 99 16.89 18.59 -1.16
C GLY A 99 15.88 18.75 -0.02
N GLU A 100 14.59 18.60 -0.24
CA GLU A 100 13.59 18.63 0.84
C GLU A 100 13.59 17.35 1.68
N THR A 101 13.42 17.50 3.00
CA THR A 101 13.35 16.38 3.94
C THR A 101 11.91 15.89 4.05
N ALA A 102 11.70 14.61 3.76
CA ALA A 102 10.39 14.00 3.94
C ALA A 102 10.03 13.88 5.42
N ALA A 103 8.83 14.31 5.78
CA ALA A 103 8.33 14.26 7.16
C ALA A 103 7.80 12.86 7.56
N SER A 104 7.64 11.95 6.60
CA SER A 104 7.25 10.56 6.88
C SER A 104 7.98 9.57 5.97
N PRO A 105 8.15 8.30 6.41
CA PRO A 105 8.66 7.23 5.55
C PRO A 105 7.80 7.08 4.29
N GLY A 106 8.43 6.75 3.17
CA GLY A 106 7.72 6.52 1.91
C GLY A 106 7.54 7.73 0.99
N MET A 107 7.93 8.94 1.43
CA MET A 107 7.71 10.16 0.63
C MET A 107 8.95 10.67 -0.11
N LYS A 108 10.16 10.26 0.27
CA LYS A 108 11.41 10.81 -0.30
C LYS A 108 12.03 9.93 -1.38
N TYR A 109 11.85 8.63 -1.31
CA TYR A 109 12.49 7.70 -2.23
C TYR A 109 11.45 7.06 -3.14
N LYS A 110 11.89 6.57 -4.29
CA LYS A 110 11.04 5.77 -5.19
C LYS A 110 10.67 4.47 -4.48
N HIS A 111 9.56 4.51 -3.75
CA HIS A 111 8.97 3.36 -3.07
C HIS A 111 8.12 2.56 -4.06
N TYR A 112 7.98 1.25 -3.79
CA TYR A 112 7.09 0.37 -4.54
C TYR A 112 7.38 0.34 -6.05
N ALA A 113 8.67 0.48 -6.42
CA ALA A 113 9.07 0.36 -7.82
C ALA A 113 9.22 -1.13 -8.16
N PRO A 114 8.23 -1.77 -8.79
CA PRO A 114 8.34 -3.15 -9.21
C PRO A 114 9.51 -3.29 -10.21
N LYS A 115 10.17 -4.45 -10.20
CA LYS A 115 11.18 -4.77 -11.21
C LYS A 115 10.55 -4.93 -12.60
N ALA A 116 9.29 -5.35 -12.63
CA ALA A 116 8.51 -5.49 -13.85
C ALA A 116 8.15 -4.11 -14.44
N LYS A 117 8.13 -4.01 -15.76
CA LYS A 117 7.61 -2.84 -16.46
C LYS A 117 6.10 -2.81 -16.33
N VAL A 118 5.57 -1.78 -15.69
CA VAL A 118 4.12 -1.55 -15.57
C VAL A 118 3.66 -0.59 -16.66
N THR A 119 2.60 -0.97 -17.37
CA THR A 119 1.93 -0.16 -18.39
C THR A 119 0.49 0.09 -17.97
N LEU A 120 0.12 1.34 -17.72
CA LEU A 120 -1.25 1.74 -17.43
C LEU A 120 -1.98 1.99 -18.76
N VAL A 121 -2.99 1.17 -19.04
CA VAL A 121 -3.84 1.31 -20.23
C VAL A 121 -5.10 2.09 -19.87
N LYS A 122 -5.32 3.24 -20.50
CA LYS A 122 -6.53 4.04 -20.32
C LYS A 122 -7.41 3.94 -21.57
N GLY A 123 -8.67 3.53 -21.40
CA GLY A 123 -9.62 3.38 -22.50
C GLY A 123 -10.84 2.56 -22.14
N SER A 124 -11.60 2.13 -23.14
CA SER A 124 -12.68 1.16 -22.92
C SER A 124 -12.13 -0.24 -22.67
N ARG A 125 -12.97 -1.14 -22.12
CA ARG A 125 -12.62 -2.53 -21.84
C ARG A 125 -12.18 -3.28 -23.12
N GLU A 126 -12.83 -3.02 -24.26
CA GLU A 126 -12.47 -3.61 -25.54
C GLU A 126 -11.05 -3.19 -25.96
N ARG A 127 -10.73 -1.89 -25.84
CA ARG A 127 -9.39 -1.38 -26.16
C ARG A 127 -8.33 -1.95 -25.22
N TYR A 128 -8.65 -2.13 -23.94
CA TYR A 128 -7.78 -2.78 -22.98
C TYR A 128 -7.50 -4.23 -23.39
N THR A 129 -8.56 -5.00 -23.69
CA THR A 129 -8.46 -6.40 -24.14
C THR A 129 -7.62 -6.54 -25.40
N ASP A 130 -7.87 -5.70 -26.40
CA ASP A 130 -7.11 -5.69 -27.67
C ASP A 130 -5.63 -5.35 -27.41
N PHE A 131 -5.35 -4.36 -26.60
CA PHE A 131 -3.99 -3.98 -26.26
C PHE A 131 -3.26 -5.12 -25.56
N VAL A 132 -3.83 -5.71 -24.51
CA VAL A 132 -3.22 -6.81 -23.76
C VAL A 132 -2.98 -8.01 -24.66
N ASN A 133 -3.99 -8.42 -25.45
CA ASN A 133 -3.88 -9.58 -26.35
C ASN A 133 -2.87 -9.37 -27.47
N SER A 134 -2.70 -8.12 -27.94
CA SER A 134 -1.67 -7.79 -28.94
C SER A 134 -0.23 -7.83 -28.40
N HIS A 135 -0.08 -7.77 -27.08
CA HIS A 135 1.21 -7.85 -26.36
C HIS A 135 1.38 -9.16 -25.60
N ALA A 136 0.52 -10.13 -25.84
CA ALA A 136 0.61 -11.44 -25.18
C ALA A 136 1.95 -12.12 -25.49
N GLY A 137 2.61 -12.63 -24.44
CA GLY A 137 3.90 -13.31 -24.52
C GLY A 137 4.39 -13.74 -23.15
N ASP A 138 5.54 -14.40 -23.11
CA ASP A 138 6.13 -14.89 -21.86
C ASP A 138 6.41 -13.72 -20.88
N GLY A 139 5.94 -13.88 -19.64
CA GLY A 139 6.14 -12.89 -18.57
C GLY A 139 5.22 -11.68 -18.65
N VAL A 140 4.20 -11.69 -19.50
CA VAL A 140 3.15 -10.68 -19.53
C VAL A 140 1.99 -11.11 -18.64
N PHE A 141 1.65 -10.25 -17.69
CA PHE A 141 0.52 -10.42 -16.76
C PHE A 141 -0.44 -9.25 -16.91
N ALA A 142 -1.73 -9.50 -16.78
CA ALA A 142 -2.75 -8.47 -16.80
C ALA A 142 -3.40 -8.33 -15.41
N LEU A 143 -3.37 -7.11 -14.86
CA LEU A 143 -4.24 -6.72 -13.75
C LEU A 143 -5.57 -6.26 -14.34
N CYS A 144 -6.66 -6.95 -14.01
CA CYS A 144 -7.96 -6.71 -14.64
C CYS A 144 -9.12 -6.95 -13.68
N PHE A 145 -10.32 -6.52 -14.08
CA PHE A 145 -11.54 -6.92 -13.41
C PHE A 145 -11.88 -8.40 -13.71
N ASP A 146 -12.65 -9.02 -12.83
CA ASP A 146 -13.06 -10.42 -12.97
C ASP A 146 -13.75 -10.67 -14.32
N GLU A 147 -14.55 -9.72 -14.79
CA GLU A 147 -15.29 -9.80 -16.05
C GLU A 147 -14.41 -9.70 -17.30
N ASP A 148 -13.18 -9.20 -17.18
CA ASP A 148 -12.25 -9.06 -18.31
C ASP A 148 -11.40 -10.31 -18.52
N ALA A 149 -11.10 -11.04 -17.43
CA ALA A 149 -10.18 -12.17 -17.42
C ALA A 149 -10.48 -13.23 -18.50
N PRO A 150 -11.74 -13.64 -18.76
CA PRO A 150 -12.04 -14.67 -19.77
C PRO A 150 -11.67 -14.26 -21.22
N ALA A 151 -11.54 -12.96 -21.49
CA ALA A 151 -11.23 -12.44 -22.83
C ALA A 151 -9.72 -12.24 -23.04
N LEU A 152 -8.89 -12.39 -22.01
CA LEU A 152 -7.45 -12.16 -22.06
C LEU A 152 -6.68 -13.43 -22.37
N LYS A 153 -5.61 -13.32 -23.16
CA LYS A 153 -4.74 -14.42 -23.61
C LYS A 153 -3.43 -14.49 -22.81
N VAL A 154 -3.39 -13.87 -21.64
CA VAL A 154 -2.25 -13.83 -20.74
C VAL A 154 -2.69 -14.27 -19.36
N GLU A 155 -1.74 -14.55 -18.47
CA GLU A 155 -2.04 -14.79 -17.06
C GLU A 155 -2.63 -13.53 -16.43
N THR A 156 -3.71 -13.69 -15.65
CA THR A 156 -4.48 -12.58 -15.10
C THR A 156 -4.40 -12.55 -13.57
N VAL A 157 -4.30 -11.36 -13.03
CA VAL A 157 -4.48 -11.06 -11.61
C VAL A 157 -5.72 -10.19 -11.49
N CYS A 158 -6.81 -10.78 -11.01
CA CYS A 158 -8.07 -10.07 -10.84
C CYS A 158 -8.08 -9.32 -9.50
N TYR A 159 -8.66 -8.13 -9.49
CA TYR A 159 -8.82 -7.31 -8.29
C TYR A 159 -10.30 -6.99 -8.00
N GLY A 160 -11.19 -7.89 -8.37
CA GLY A 160 -12.62 -7.83 -8.10
C GLY A 160 -13.46 -7.39 -9.30
N SER A 161 -14.78 -7.34 -9.08
CA SER A 161 -15.74 -6.90 -10.11
C SER A 161 -15.61 -5.40 -10.41
N CYS A 162 -15.83 -5.01 -11.67
CA CYS A 162 -15.84 -3.60 -12.08
C CYS A 162 -16.94 -2.77 -11.39
N ASP A 163 -17.98 -3.43 -10.89
CA ASP A 163 -19.12 -2.79 -10.22
C ASP A 163 -19.00 -2.77 -8.68
N SER A 164 -17.94 -3.35 -8.11
CA SER A 164 -17.74 -3.49 -6.66
C SER A 164 -16.47 -2.78 -6.18
N GLY A 165 -16.61 -1.53 -5.75
CA GLY A 165 -15.49 -0.80 -5.13
C GLY A 165 -14.96 -1.46 -3.84
N GLU A 166 -15.78 -2.24 -3.14
CA GLU A 166 -15.35 -2.98 -1.94
C GLU A 166 -14.43 -4.15 -2.31
N GLU A 167 -14.73 -4.89 -3.37
CA GLU A 167 -13.86 -5.97 -3.85
C GLU A 167 -12.54 -5.44 -4.38
N GLN A 168 -12.58 -4.31 -5.11
CA GLN A 168 -11.38 -3.65 -5.65
C GLN A 168 -10.45 -3.08 -4.56
N ALA A 169 -10.98 -2.84 -3.35
CA ALA A 169 -10.22 -2.31 -2.21
C ALA A 169 -9.59 -3.39 -1.32
N ARG A 170 -9.85 -4.65 -1.59
CA ARG A 170 -9.27 -5.82 -0.90
C ARG A 170 -7.99 -6.30 -1.55
#